data_92aa3579b4e1a5d9610061a899f426c6
#
_entry.id   92aa3579b4e1a5d9610061a899f426c6
#
_cell.length_a   1.000
_cell.length_b   1.000
_cell.length_c   1.000
_cell.angle_alpha   90.00
_cell.angle_beta   90.00
_cell.angle_gamma   90.00
#
_symmetry.space_group_name_H-M   'P 1'
#
loop_
_entity.id
_entity.type
_entity.pdbx_description
1 polymer ?
#
loop_
_entity_poly.entity_id
_entity_poly.type
_entity_poly.pdbx_seq_one_letter_code
_entity_poly.pdbx_strand_id
1 'polypeptide(L)'
;MQIHYFQRYHSKENVDTSNTMLMLSRLYNYNADKFFSMLNSLILGEDESPEITFDLQVAGDESVPDAVISQKSFKIVVETKLYNQFDKQQLVNHLEQFGAEDIKVLLTIDPRPMKQQLFDEMTVELKKYNSENME
;
A
#
# COMPACT_ATOMS: atom_id res chain seq x y z
N MET A 1 14.32 -2.15 -2.19
CA MET A 1 14.80 -3.47 -1.69
C MET A 1 14.10 -4.58 -2.47
N GLN A 2 14.83 -5.57 -2.92
CA GLN A 2 14.21 -6.73 -3.57
C GLN A 2 13.86 -7.79 -2.53
N ILE A 3 12.64 -8.34 -2.62
CA ILE A 3 12.17 -9.41 -1.74
C ILE A 3 12.44 -10.73 -2.43
N HIS A 4 13.33 -11.57 -1.87
CA HIS A 4 13.77 -12.80 -2.52
C HIS A 4 13.24 -14.10 -1.90
N TYR A 5 12.81 -14.06 -0.62
CA TYR A 5 12.42 -15.26 0.14
C TYR A 5 11.40 -14.96 1.22
N PHE A 6 10.64 -15.97 1.60
CA PHE A 6 9.69 -15.86 2.69
C PHE A 6 10.41 -15.72 4.04
N GLN A 7 10.00 -14.77 4.85
CA GLN A 7 10.58 -14.48 6.15
C GLN A 7 9.88 -15.27 7.26
N ARG A 8 10.63 -15.60 8.32
CA ARG A 8 10.14 -16.37 9.47
C ARG A 8 10.50 -15.78 10.83
N TYR A 9 11.42 -14.81 10.89
CA TYR A 9 12.10 -14.42 12.12
C TYR A 9 11.85 -12.99 12.59
N HIS A 10 10.87 -12.30 12.01
CA HIS A 10 10.45 -10.97 12.43
C HIS A 10 9.12 -11.02 13.17
N SER A 11 8.60 -9.86 13.58
CA SER A 11 7.25 -9.79 14.13
C SER A 11 6.26 -10.42 13.15
N LYS A 12 5.21 -11.07 13.66
CA LYS A 12 4.22 -11.76 12.83
C LYS A 12 3.63 -10.85 11.75
N GLU A 13 3.35 -9.61 12.09
CA GLU A 13 2.81 -8.59 11.18
C GLU A 13 3.78 -8.29 10.03
N ASN A 14 5.05 -8.07 10.34
CA ASN A 14 6.09 -7.83 9.31
C ASN A 14 6.34 -9.05 8.42
N VAL A 15 6.25 -10.26 9.00
CA VAL A 15 6.35 -11.52 8.23
C VAL A 15 5.19 -11.63 7.23
N ASP A 16 3.97 -11.39 7.68
CA ASP A 16 2.78 -11.50 6.83
C ASP A 16 2.83 -10.45 5.70
N THR A 17 3.21 -9.21 6.00
CA THR A 17 3.39 -8.16 4.99
C THR A 17 4.47 -8.53 3.99
N SER A 18 5.65 -8.93 4.46
CA SER A 18 6.78 -9.30 3.60
C SER A 18 6.43 -10.48 2.69
N ASN A 19 5.76 -11.49 3.22
CA ASN A 19 5.36 -12.66 2.44
C ASN A 19 4.27 -12.32 1.42
N THR A 20 3.34 -11.43 1.76
CA THR A 20 2.33 -10.95 0.83
C THR A 20 2.99 -10.17 -0.32
N MET A 21 3.90 -9.26 -0.03
CA MET A 21 4.63 -8.50 -1.04
C MET A 21 5.50 -9.41 -1.91
N LEU A 22 6.14 -10.42 -1.32
CA LEU A 22 6.90 -11.41 -2.07
C LEU A 22 6.01 -12.19 -3.04
N MET A 23 4.84 -12.62 -2.61
CA MET A 23 3.89 -13.32 -3.45
C MET A 23 3.43 -12.42 -4.62
N LEU A 24 3.09 -11.17 -4.36
CA LEU A 24 2.67 -10.22 -5.39
C LEU A 24 3.81 -9.93 -6.38
N SER A 25 5.03 -9.74 -5.90
CA SER A 25 6.19 -9.52 -6.77
C SER A 25 6.51 -10.74 -7.63
N ARG A 26 6.35 -11.93 -7.10
CA ARG A 26 6.52 -13.18 -7.88
C ARG A 26 5.42 -13.35 -8.91
N LEU A 27 4.18 -13.01 -8.58
CA LEU A 27 3.09 -13.02 -9.56
C LEU A 27 3.37 -12.04 -10.71
N TYR A 28 3.83 -10.83 -10.39
CA TYR A 28 4.24 -9.84 -11.39
C TYR A 28 5.35 -10.36 -12.31
N ASN A 29 6.40 -10.94 -11.74
CA ASN A 29 7.52 -11.48 -12.52
C ASN A 29 7.15 -12.73 -13.32
N TYR A 30 6.19 -13.52 -12.83
CA TYR A 30 5.71 -14.72 -13.52
C TYR A 30 4.77 -14.38 -14.68
N ASN A 31 3.83 -13.46 -14.44
CA ASN A 31 2.87 -13.01 -15.45
C ASN A 31 2.35 -11.62 -15.09
N ALA A 32 2.95 -10.61 -15.67
CA ALA A 32 2.58 -9.21 -15.42
C ALA A 32 1.12 -8.92 -15.80
N ASP A 33 0.59 -9.50 -16.88
CA ASP A 33 -0.80 -9.27 -17.28
C ASP A 33 -1.80 -9.78 -16.24
N LYS A 34 -1.53 -10.93 -15.64
CA LYS A 34 -2.36 -11.46 -14.54
C LYS A 34 -2.26 -10.60 -13.29
N PHE A 35 -1.06 -10.13 -12.97
CA PHE A 35 -0.85 -9.21 -11.85
C PHE A 35 -1.64 -7.91 -12.06
N PHE A 36 -1.53 -7.29 -13.24
CA PHE A 36 -2.26 -6.06 -13.56
C PHE A 36 -3.77 -6.28 -13.62
N SER A 37 -4.23 -7.40 -14.15
CA SER A 37 -5.66 -7.73 -14.16
C SER A 37 -6.22 -7.81 -12.74
N MET A 38 -5.48 -8.41 -11.81
CA MET A 38 -5.85 -8.45 -10.39
C MET A 38 -5.84 -7.04 -9.78
N LEU A 39 -4.76 -6.29 -9.99
CA LEU A 39 -4.59 -4.95 -9.42
C LEU A 39 -5.67 -3.99 -9.93
N ASN A 40 -5.94 -4.00 -11.23
CA ASN A 40 -6.97 -3.17 -11.87
C ASN A 40 -8.36 -3.51 -11.33
N SER A 41 -8.70 -4.78 -11.19
CA SER A 41 -10.00 -5.21 -10.68
C SER A 41 -10.24 -4.85 -9.21
N LEU A 42 -9.17 -4.81 -8.41
CA LEU A 42 -9.27 -4.56 -6.97
C LEU A 42 -9.05 -3.10 -6.58
N ILE A 43 -8.21 -2.37 -7.29
CA ILE A 43 -7.66 -1.11 -6.81
C ILE A 43 -7.70 0.02 -7.85
N LEU A 44 -7.17 -0.19 -9.04
CA LEU A 44 -6.90 0.89 -9.99
C LEU A 44 -8.04 1.17 -10.96
N GLY A 45 -8.78 0.16 -11.40
CA GLY A 45 -9.91 0.30 -12.34
C GLY A 45 -9.53 0.64 -13.78
N GLU A 46 -8.25 0.64 -14.15
CA GLU A 46 -7.74 0.94 -15.49
C GLU A 46 -6.69 -0.09 -15.93
N ASP A 47 -6.54 -0.27 -17.25
CA ASP A 47 -5.52 -1.15 -17.83
C ASP A 47 -4.15 -0.44 -17.89
N GLU A 48 -3.39 -0.58 -16.85
CA GLU A 48 -2.03 -0.08 -16.75
C GLU A 48 -1.01 -1.23 -16.79
N SER A 49 0.08 -1.08 -17.54
CA SER A 49 1.03 -2.17 -17.79
C SER A 49 2.53 -1.77 -17.83
N PRO A 50 3.05 -0.98 -16.91
CA PRO A 50 4.48 -0.65 -16.86
C PRO A 50 5.23 -1.28 -15.69
N GLU A 51 6.51 -0.99 -15.59
CA GLU A 51 7.36 -1.46 -14.50
C GLU A 51 6.86 -1.00 -13.12
N ILE A 52 6.80 -1.95 -12.20
CA ILE A 52 6.41 -1.74 -10.81
C ILE A 52 7.59 -2.00 -9.88
N THR A 53 7.73 -1.17 -8.85
CA THR A 53 8.63 -1.42 -7.72
C THR A 53 7.86 -1.82 -6.48
N PHE A 54 8.46 -2.75 -5.71
CA PHE A 54 7.96 -3.21 -4.41
C PHE A 54 9.00 -2.90 -3.36
N ASP A 55 8.68 -2.04 -2.41
CA ASP A 55 9.59 -1.65 -1.34
C ASP A 55 8.98 -1.92 0.04
N LEU A 56 9.78 -2.46 0.94
CA LEU A 56 9.39 -2.71 2.33
C LEU A 56 9.90 -1.59 3.23
N GLN A 57 9.07 -1.18 4.20
CA GLN A 57 9.41 -0.24 5.27
C GLN A 57 10.17 1.00 4.76
N VAL A 58 9.59 1.68 3.78
CA VAL A 58 10.17 2.90 3.21
C VAL A 58 10.11 4.03 4.22
N ALA A 59 11.26 4.51 4.68
CA ALA A 59 11.34 5.60 5.63
C ALA A 59 10.93 6.93 4.98
N GLY A 60 9.94 7.60 5.58
CA GLY A 60 9.62 9.00 5.34
C GLY A 60 10.08 9.85 6.54
N ASP A 61 9.75 11.12 6.53
CA ASP A 61 10.08 12.05 7.63
C ASP A 61 9.23 11.76 8.88
N GLU A 62 7.95 11.47 8.70
CA GLU A 62 6.99 11.24 9.78
C GLU A 62 6.38 9.83 9.77
N SER A 63 6.67 9.02 8.76
CA SER A 63 6.09 7.69 8.65
C SER A 63 7.05 6.65 8.06
N VAL A 64 6.83 5.40 8.45
CA VAL A 64 7.48 4.24 7.85
C VAL A 64 6.37 3.22 7.55
N PRO A 65 5.76 3.26 6.36
CA PRO A 65 4.78 2.26 5.97
C PRO A 65 5.40 0.86 5.85
N ASP A 66 4.59 -0.17 6.02
CA ASP A 66 5.05 -1.56 5.91
C ASP A 66 5.56 -1.89 4.52
N ALA A 67 4.90 -1.38 3.50
CA ALA A 67 5.32 -1.55 2.11
C ALA A 67 4.83 -0.42 1.21
N VAL A 68 5.51 -0.23 0.10
CA VAL A 68 5.11 0.66 -1.00
C VAL A 68 5.19 -0.09 -2.31
N ILE A 69 4.13 -0.04 -3.09
CA ILE A 69 4.06 -0.51 -4.47
C ILE A 69 3.91 0.72 -5.34
N SER A 70 4.83 0.94 -6.25
CA SER A 70 4.82 2.18 -7.02
C SER A 70 5.26 2.04 -8.46
N GLN A 71 4.78 2.95 -9.25
CA GLN A 71 5.23 3.30 -10.59
C GLN A 71 4.98 4.79 -10.82
N LYS A 72 5.31 5.29 -12.01
CA LYS A 72 5.18 6.72 -12.31
C LYS A 72 3.75 7.25 -12.20
N SER A 73 2.75 6.48 -12.63
CA SER A 73 1.34 6.89 -12.63
C SER A 73 0.57 6.54 -11.36
N PHE A 74 1.07 5.62 -10.55
CA PHE A 74 0.42 5.31 -9.27
C PHE A 74 1.39 4.99 -8.13
N LYS A 75 0.92 5.13 -6.93
CA LYS A 75 1.59 4.63 -5.72
C LYS A 75 0.57 4.04 -4.76
N ILE A 76 0.88 2.88 -4.22
CA ILE A 76 0.11 2.20 -3.19
C ILE A 76 0.96 2.14 -1.94
N VAL A 77 0.53 2.80 -0.89
CA VAL A 77 1.15 2.74 0.44
C VAL A 77 0.38 1.72 1.27
N VAL A 78 1.08 0.75 1.84
CA VAL A 78 0.48 -0.41 2.49
C VAL A 78 0.76 -0.37 3.99
N GLU A 79 -0.29 -0.50 4.79
CA GLU A 79 -0.21 -0.69 6.24
C GLU A 79 -0.95 -1.97 6.62
N THR A 80 -0.30 -2.86 7.36
CA THR A 80 -0.84 -4.15 7.80
C THR A 80 -1.07 -4.16 9.31
N LYS A 81 -2.21 -4.68 9.73
CA LYS A 81 -2.51 -5.00 11.12
C LYS A 81 -3.09 -6.41 11.21
N LEU A 82 -3.01 -7.04 12.39
CA LEU A 82 -3.55 -8.38 12.61
C LEU A 82 -4.80 -8.39 13.50
N TYR A 83 -5.03 -7.31 14.24
CA TYR A 83 -6.08 -7.22 15.26
C TYR A 83 -6.91 -5.93 15.13
N ASN A 84 -7.00 -5.38 13.91
CA ASN A 84 -7.73 -4.15 13.61
C ASN A 84 -7.32 -2.96 14.50
N GLN A 85 -6.03 -2.88 14.81
CA GLN A 85 -5.43 -1.82 15.63
C GLN A 85 -4.81 -0.72 14.76
N PHE A 86 -5.53 -0.29 13.73
CA PHE A 86 -5.12 0.86 12.92
C PHE A 86 -5.21 2.14 13.75
N ASP A 87 -4.16 2.94 13.68
CA ASP A 87 -4.10 4.27 14.29
C ASP A 87 -4.32 5.35 13.23
N LYS A 88 -5.26 6.25 13.48
CA LYS A 88 -5.61 7.31 12.53
C LYS A 88 -4.40 8.21 12.23
N GLN A 89 -3.64 8.61 13.24
CA GLN A 89 -2.50 9.50 13.05
C GLN A 89 -1.40 8.83 12.22
N GLN A 90 -1.14 7.55 12.45
CA GLN A 90 -0.21 6.78 11.64
C GLN A 90 -0.64 6.74 10.17
N LEU A 91 -1.91 6.47 9.91
CA LEU A 91 -2.44 6.44 8.54
C LEU A 91 -2.38 7.82 7.87
N VAL A 92 -2.67 8.89 8.60
CA VAL A 92 -2.52 10.26 8.09
C VAL A 92 -1.06 10.58 7.77
N ASN A 93 -0.13 10.21 8.64
CA ASN A 93 1.30 10.42 8.41
C ASN A 93 1.80 9.66 7.15
N HIS A 94 1.20 8.53 6.81
CA HIS A 94 1.55 7.81 5.59
C HIS A 94 1.23 8.58 4.30
N LEU A 95 0.37 9.59 4.35
CA LEU A 95 0.05 10.41 3.18
C LEU A 95 1.27 11.18 2.66
N GLU A 96 2.29 11.43 3.49
CA GLU A 96 3.55 12.05 3.06
C GLU A 96 4.32 11.24 2.01
N GLN A 97 4.05 9.92 1.93
CA GLN A 97 4.69 9.03 0.96
C GLN A 97 4.23 9.29 -0.49
N PHE A 98 3.07 9.92 -0.65
CA PHE A 98 2.58 10.27 -1.98
C PHE A 98 3.29 11.51 -2.52
N GLY A 99 3.45 11.53 -3.84
CA GLY A 99 4.05 12.62 -4.59
C GLY A 99 3.13 13.06 -5.74
N ALA A 100 3.68 13.14 -6.94
CA ALA A 100 2.99 13.59 -8.14
C ALA A 100 2.27 12.47 -8.92
N GLU A 101 2.07 11.31 -8.31
CA GLU A 101 1.37 10.21 -8.95
C GLU A 101 -0.09 10.58 -9.21
N ASP A 102 -0.63 10.15 -10.35
CA ASP A 102 -2.04 10.40 -10.74
C ASP A 102 -3.01 9.64 -9.81
N ILE A 103 -2.65 8.41 -9.47
CA ILE A 103 -3.45 7.54 -8.60
C ILE A 103 -2.70 7.29 -7.29
N LYS A 104 -3.33 7.62 -6.17
CA LYS A 104 -2.79 7.45 -4.82
C LYS A 104 -3.72 6.55 -4.03
N VAL A 105 -3.18 5.44 -3.52
CA VAL A 105 -3.94 4.45 -2.76
C VAL A 105 -3.29 4.20 -1.40
N LEU A 106 -4.03 4.38 -0.33
CA LEU A 106 -3.66 3.88 0.99
C LEU A 106 -4.38 2.55 1.22
N LEU A 107 -3.63 1.46 1.13
CA LEU A 107 -4.15 0.10 1.28
C LEU A 107 -3.91 -0.40 2.71
N THR A 108 -4.98 -0.71 3.41
CA THR A 108 -4.91 -1.35 4.72
C THR A 108 -5.23 -2.83 4.62
N ILE A 109 -4.42 -3.66 5.25
CA ILE A 109 -4.57 -5.13 5.25
C ILE A 109 -4.73 -5.62 6.68
N ASP A 110 -5.86 -6.28 6.96
CA ASP A 110 -6.14 -6.95 8.24
C ASP A 110 -7.10 -8.11 7.94
N PRO A 111 -7.04 -9.24 8.66
CA PRO A 111 -8.02 -10.33 8.54
C PRO A 111 -9.45 -9.90 8.88
N ARG A 112 -9.61 -8.77 9.54
CA ARG A 112 -10.90 -8.19 9.97
C ARG A 112 -11.16 -6.89 9.22
N PRO A 113 -12.43 -6.56 8.90
CA PRO A 113 -12.75 -5.29 8.27
C PRO A 113 -12.38 -4.12 9.19
N MET A 114 -11.91 -3.03 8.58
CA MET A 114 -11.67 -1.78 9.30
C MET A 114 -12.96 -1.28 9.97
N LYS A 115 -12.83 -0.69 11.16
CA LYS A 115 -13.97 -0.04 11.84
C LYS A 115 -14.53 1.07 10.95
N GLN A 116 -15.85 1.10 10.79
CA GLN A 116 -16.54 2.04 9.91
C GLN A 116 -16.21 3.50 10.26
N GLN A 117 -16.13 3.84 11.55
CA GLN A 117 -15.78 5.19 11.99
C GLN A 117 -14.42 5.62 11.48
N LEU A 118 -13.39 4.76 11.61
CA LEU A 118 -12.04 5.06 11.12
C LEU A 118 -12.02 5.17 9.58
N PHE A 119 -12.73 4.30 8.89
CA PHE A 119 -12.86 4.37 7.43
C PHE A 119 -13.47 5.71 6.98
N ASP A 120 -14.52 6.16 7.64
CA ASP A 120 -15.18 7.44 7.34
C ASP A 120 -14.25 8.62 7.62
N GLU A 121 -13.55 8.61 8.75
CA GLU A 121 -12.57 9.63 9.10
C GLU A 121 -11.42 9.70 8.11
N MET A 122 -10.87 8.56 7.69
CA MET A 122 -9.80 8.52 6.70
C MET A 122 -10.28 8.95 5.30
N THR A 123 -11.52 8.69 4.96
CA THR A 123 -12.12 9.19 3.71
C THR A 123 -12.13 10.73 3.68
N VAL A 124 -12.44 11.36 4.81
CA VAL A 124 -12.38 12.83 4.94
C VAL A 124 -10.94 13.34 4.79
N GLU A 125 -9.99 12.72 5.47
CA GLU A 125 -8.56 13.11 5.40
C GLU A 125 -7.99 12.97 3.99
N LEU A 126 -8.32 11.89 3.28
CA LEU A 126 -7.88 11.67 1.90
C LEU A 126 -8.46 12.72 0.94
N LYS A 127 -9.73 13.11 1.11
CA LYS A 127 -10.33 14.18 0.32
C LYS A 127 -9.68 15.54 0.60
N LYS A 128 -9.39 15.83 1.86
CA LYS A 128 -8.67 17.03 2.27
C LYS A 128 -7.27 17.07 1.67
N TYR A 129 -6.51 15.99 1.80
CA TYR A 129 -5.18 15.86 1.23
C TYR A 129 -5.18 16.12 -0.29
N ASN A 130 -6.12 15.53 -1.02
CA ASN A 130 -6.22 15.74 -2.46
C ASN A 130 -6.54 17.20 -2.81
N SER A 131 -7.41 17.87 -2.06
CA SER A 131 -7.76 19.27 -2.32
C SER A 131 -6.59 20.24 -2.03
N GLU A 132 -5.74 19.92 -1.06
CA GLU A 132 -4.58 20.74 -0.69
C GLU A 132 -3.38 20.54 -1.63
N ASN A 133 -3.31 19.43 -2.36
CA ASN A 133 -2.17 19.06 -3.23
C ASN A 133 -2.52 19.07 -4.73
N MET A 134 -3.65 19.64 -5.11
CA MET A 134 -4.07 19.80 -6.52
C MET A 134 -3.74 21.19 -7.10
N GLU A 135 -2.93 21.99 -6.41
CA GLU A 135 -2.43 23.29 -6.92
C GLU A 135 -1.10 23.15 -7.66
#